data_37f2504e69835f9886c0cb54b88e1f59
#
_entry.id   37f2504e69835f9886c0cb54b88e1f59
#
_cell.length_a   1.000
_cell.length_b   1.000
_cell.length_c   1.000
_cell.angle_alpha   90.00
_cell.angle_beta   90.00
_cell.angle_gamma   90.00
#
_symmetry.space_group_name_H-M   'P 1'
#
loop_
_entity.id
_entity.type
_entity.pdbx_description
1 polymer ?
#
loop_
_entity_poly.entity_id
_entity_poly.type
_entity_poly.pdbx_seq_one_letter_code
_entity_poly.pdbx_strand_id
1 'polypeptide(L)'
;MDVHFQTTAAQDNLPIMLALVGVWHAQVAGYATRAVLPYEQRLSRFPAYLQQLEMESNGKGVGIDGQDLTDPSGPIVWGEPGTNGQHAFYQLIHQGQHIIPCEFMVAIEGHEPKLSHQHQLLQANCLAQSQALMLGRDLHIALKIAEGKGFEGAELERQARHRVFKGNRPSTTLVLSLIHI
;
A
#
# COMPACT_ATOMS: atom_id res chain seq x y z
N MET A 1 -16.80 10.44 11.50
CA MET A 1 -15.86 11.09 10.54
C MET A 1 -16.21 12.54 10.27
N ASP A 2 -17.46 12.90 9.97
CA ASP A 2 -17.83 14.27 9.59
C ASP A 2 -17.49 15.32 10.64
N VAL A 3 -17.81 15.06 11.92
CA VAL A 3 -17.45 15.97 13.02
C VAL A 3 -15.92 16.13 13.11
N HIS A 4 -15.18 15.03 13.03
CA HIS A 4 -13.72 15.08 13.04
C HIS A 4 -13.18 15.92 11.86
N PHE A 5 -13.68 15.68 10.66
CA PHE A 5 -13.27 16.43 9.48
C PHE A 5 -13.55 17.94 9.60
N GLN A 6 -14.72 18.31 10.15
CA GLN A 6 -15.15 19.72 10.25
C GLN A 6 -14.48 20.49 11.38
N THR A 7 -14.10 19.83 12.49
CA THR A 7 -13.70 20.51 13.71
C THR A 7 -12.24 20.32 14.12
N THR A 8 -11.53 19.36 13.52
CA THR A 8 -10.14 19.04 13.88
C THR A 8 -9.18 19.91 13.06
N ALA A 9 -8.13 20.42 13.70
CA ALA A 9 -7.08 21.17 13.03
C ALA A 9 -6.43 20.33 11.92
N ALA A 10 -6.00 20.97 10.83
CA ALA A 10 -5.57 20.29 9.61
C ALA A 10 -4.46 19.23 9.86
N GLN A 11 -3.49 19.56 10.71
CA GLN A 11 -2.38 18.65 11.05
C GLN A 11 -2.80 17.38 11.82
N ASP A 12 -3.97 17.40 12.46
CA ASP A 12 -4.53 16.29 13.24
C ASP A 12 -5.75 15.67 12.54
N ASN A 13 -6.12 16.20 11.38
CA ASN A 13 -7.29 15.81 10.62
C ASN A 13 -6.94 14.66 9.68
N LEU A 14 -7.35 13.43 10.02
CA LEU A 14 -6.97 12.22 9.28
C LEU A 14 -7.31 12.27 7.78
N PRO A 15 -8.52 12.63 7.34
CA PRO A 15 -8.83 12.77 5.91
C PRO A 15 -7.94 13.79 5.19
N ILE A 16 -7.71 14.96 5.79
CA ILE A 16 -6.86 16.01 5.21
C ILE A 16 -5.42 15.51 5.10
N MET A 17 -4.88 14.91 6.18
CA MET A 17 -3.51 14.39 6.15
C MET A 17 -3.32 13.28 5.13
N LEU A 18 -4.29 12.37 4.99
CA LEU A 18 -4.22 11.32 3.97
C LEU A 18 -4.22 11.91 2.56
N ALA A 19 -5.05 12.90 2.30
CA ALA A 19 -5.10 13.61 1.02
C ALA A 19 -3.77 14.32 0.72
N LEU A 20 -3.21 15.05 1.69
CA LEU A 20 -1.94 15.76 1.55
C LEU A 20 -0.76 14.80 1.29
N VAL A 21 -0.73 13.64 1.97
CA VAL A 21 0.26 12.58 1.69
C VAL A 21 0.11 12.05 0.27
N GLY A 22 -1.12 11.87 -0.22
CA GLY A 22 -1.38 11.47 -1.60
C GLY A 22 -0.87 12.49 -2.62
N VAL A 23 -1.14 13.78 -2.41
CA VAL A 23 -0.60 14.87 -3.24
C VAL A 23 0.92 14.90 -3.20
N TRP A 24 1.52 14.79 -2.02
CA TRP A 24 2.97 14.71 -1.85
C TRP A 24 3.57 13.57 -2.67
N HIS A 25 2.99 12.37 -2.58
CA HIS A 25 3.49 11.21 -3.33
C HIS A 25 3.41 11.42 -4.84
N ALA A 26 2.29 11.93 -5.34
CA ALA A 26 2.07 12.06 -6.77
C ALA A 26 2.85 13.25 -7.38
N GLN A 27 2.78 14.42 -6.76
CA GLN A 27 3.29 15.66 -7.35
C GLN A 27 4.71 16.02 -6.90
N VAL A 28 5.07 15.75 -5.64
CA VAL A 28 6.40 16.12 -5.12
C VAL A 28 7.38 14.96 -5.28
N ALA A 29 6.99 13.74 -4.90
CA ALA A 29 7.85 12.56 -5.03
C ALA A 29 7.81 11.94 -6.44
N GLY A 30 6.85 12.31 -7.28
CA GLY A 30 6.72 11.82 -8.66
C GLY A 30 6.31 10.37 -8.77
N TYR A 31 5.60 9.82 -7.78
CA TYR A 31 5.13 8.43 -7.83
C TYR A 31 3.87 8.34 -8.70
N ALA A 32 4.00 7.74 -9.86
CA ALA A 32 2.95 7.71 -10.88
C ALA A 32 1.71 6.89 -10.50
N THR A 33 1.84 5.96 -9.53
CA THR A 33 0.75 5.06 -9.15
C THR A 33 0.66 4.89 -7.64
N ARG A 34 -0.52 4.48 -7.15
CA ARG A 34 -0.70 3.99 -5.79
C ARG A 34 -1.53 2.72 -5.78
N ALA A 35 -1.19 1.81 -4.88
CA ALA A 35 -1.89 0.54 -4.71
C ALA A 35 -2.81 0.59 -3.48
N VAL A 36 -4.08 0.23 -3.65
CA VAL A 36 -5.08 0.13 -2.59
C VAL A 36 -5.34 -1.34 -2.31
N LEU A 37 -5.02 -1.78 -1.10
CA LEU A 37 -4.84 -3.18 -0.73
C LEU A 37 -5.73 -3.55 0.47
N PRO A 38 -7.04 -3.74 0.26
CA PRO A 38 -7.93 -4.12 1.35
C PRO A 38 -7.70 -5.56 1.79
N TYR A 39 -7.40 -5.75 3.07
CA TYR A 39 -7.41 -7.04 3.76
C TYR A 39 -8.79 -7.24 4.41
N GLU A 40 -9.81 -7.03 3.62
CA GLU A 40 -11.22 -7.19 3.95
C GLU A 40 -12.03 -7.48 2.69
N GLN A 41 -12.69 -8.64 2.66
CA GLN A 41 -13.41 -9.10 1.47
C GLN A 41 -14.55 -8.15 1.06
N ARG A 42 -15.22 -7.51 2.00
CA ARG A 42 -16.29 -6.56 1.72
C ARG A 42 -15.82 -5.30 1.01
N LEU A 43 -14.51 -4.99 1.14
CA LEU A 43 -13.86 -3.89 0.43
C LEU A 43 -13.20 -4.33 -0.88
N SER A 44 -13.46 -5.54 -1.38
CA SER A 44 -12.84 -6.07 -2.60
C SER A 44 -13.03 -5.17 -3.83
N ARG A 45 -14.13 -4.43 -3.91
CA ARG A 45 -14.42 -3.48 -4.99
C ARG A 45 -13.99 -2.04 -4.69
N PHE A 46 -13.42 -1.78 -3.54
CA PHE A 46 -13.01 -0.44 -3.14
C PHE A 46 -11.91 0.16 -4.06
N PRO A 47 -10.89 -0.58 -4.49
CA PRO A 47 -9.96 -0.06 -5.47
C PRO A 47 -10.63 0.40 -6.78
N ALA A 48 -11.58 -0.39 -7.29
CA ALA A 48 -12.34 -0.03 -8.50
C ALA A 48 -13.26 1.19 -8.28
N TYR A 49 -13.83 1.35 -7.09
CA TYR A 49 -14.57 2.56 -6.73
C TYR A 49 -13.67 3.80 -6.74
N LEU A 50 -12.48 3.69 -6.17
CA LEU A 50 -11.51 4.80 -6.16
C LEU A 50 -10.98 5.12 -7.56
N GLN A 51 -10.89 4.15 -8.47
CA GLN A 51 -10.55 4.42 -9.87
C GLN A 51 -11.56 5.38 -10.49
N GLN A 52 -12.85 5.14 -10.31
CA GLN A 52 -13.88 6.05 -10.82
C GLN A 52 -13.84 7.39 -10.08
N LEU A 53 -13.77 7.37 -8.75
CA LEU A 53 -13.78 8.59 -7.95
C LEU A 53 -12.61 9.53 -8.27
N GLU A 54 -11.41 8.99 -8.45
CA GLU A 54 -10.19 9.79 -8.64
C GLU A 54 -9.77 9.89 -10.10
N MET A 55 -9.63 8.76 -10.80
CA MET A 55 -9.06 8.76 -12.15
C MET A 55 -10.03 9.36 -13.17
N GLU A 56 -11.33 9.12 -13.03
CA GLU A 56 -12.32 9.77 -13.89
C GLU A 56 -12.48 11.24 -13.51
N SER A 57 -12.60 11.54 -12.21
CA SER A 57 -12.86 12.91 -11.75
C SER A 57 -11.67 13.85 -11.96
N ASN A 58 -10.47 13.38 -11.60
CA ASN A 58 -9.24 14.19 -11.65
C ASN A 58 -8.39 13.95 -12.89
N GLY A 59 -8.68 12.91 -13.69
CA GLY A 59 -7.89 12.54 -14.88
C GLY A 59 -8.01 13.53 -16.04
N LYS A 60 -7.70 14.79 -15.79
CA LYS A 60 -7.79 15.90 -16.75
C LYS A 60 -6.39 16.40 -17.13
N GLY A 61 -6.22 16.80 -18.38
CA GLY A 61 -4.98 17.44 -18.85
C GLY A 61 -5.07 18.96 -18.89
N VAL A 62 -6.23 19.54 -18.51
CA VAL A 62 -6.50 20.96 -18.60
C VAL A 62 -7.06 21.46 -17.27
N GLY A 63 -6.56 22.58 -16.79
CA GLY A 63 -7.02 23.27 -15.60
C GLY A 63 -8.37 23.97 -15.79
N ILE A 64 -8.94 24.48 -14.70
CA ILE A 64 -10.21 25.19 -14.70
C ILE A 64 -10.15 26.48 -15.52
N ASP A 65 -8.97 27.04 -15.72
CA ASP A 65 -8.66 28.22 -16.52
C ASP A 65 -8.48 27.91 -18.01
N GLY A 66 -8.61 26.64 -18.42
CA GLY A 66 -8.45 26.18 -19.80
C GLY A 66 -6.98 26.04 -20.25
N GLN A 67 -6.02 26.16 -19.35
CA GLN A 67 -4.60 25.93 -19.66
C GLN A 67 -4.21 24.48 -19.45
N ASP A 68 -3.25 23.99 -20.25
CA ASP A 68 -2.69 22.67 -20.08
C ASP A 68 -1.98 22.52 -18.71
N LEU A 69 -2.21 21.40 -18.05
CA LEU A 69 -1.50 21.09 -16.79
C LEU A 69 -0.05 20.70 -17.08
N THR A 70 0.86 21.22 -16.29
CA THR A 70 2.29 20.87 -16.34
C THR A 70 2.61 19.61 -15.54
N ASP A 71 1.79 19.32 -14.55
CA ASP A 71 1.97 18.22 -13.62
C ASP A 71 0.78 17.25 -13.65
N PRO A 72 0.98 15.97 -13.32
CA PRO A 72 -0.12 15.01 -13.25
C PRO A 72 -1.21 15.44 -12.27
N SER A 73 -2.46 15.36 -12.69
CA SER A 73 -3.62 15.71 -11.86
C SER A 73 -3.92 14.69 -10.75
N GLY A 74 -3.33 13.52 -10.81
CA GLY A 74 -3.45 12.46 -9.80
C GLY A 74 -2.72 11.18 -10.21
N PRO A 75 -2.55 10.22 -9.29
CA PRO A 75 -1.90 8.96 -9.57
C PRO A 75 -2.84 7.97 -10.29
N ILE A 76 -2.25 6.97 -10.92
CA ILE A 76 -2.98 5.78 -11.35
C ILE A 76 -3.33 4.96 -10.12
N VAL A 77 -4.61 4.80 -9.83
CA VAL A 77 -5.12 4.00 -8.71
C VAL A 77 -5.40 2.58 -9.17
N TRP A 78 -4.90 1.60 -8.43
CA TRP A 78 -5.11 0.19 -8.71
C TRP A 78 -5.01 -0.64 -7.43
N GLY A 79 -5.38 -1.90 -7.48
CA GLY A 79 -5.26 -2.81 -6.35
C GLY A 79 -6.33 -3.88 -6.36
N GLU A 80 -6.22 -4.78 -5.40
CA GLU A 80 -7.17 -5.87 -5.14
C GLU A 80 -7.03 -6.35 -3.69
N PRO A 81 -7.87 -7.29 -3.22
CA PRO A 81 -7.71 -7.86 -1.89
C PRO A 81 -6.30 -8.34 -1.63
N GLY A 82 -5.75 -7.94 -0.47
CA GLY A 82 -4.33 -8.08 -0.15
C GLY A 82 -3.78 -9.49 -0.26
N THR A 83 -4.53 -10.51 0.21
CA THR A 83 -4.14 -11.92 0.11
C THR A 83 -3.99 -12.40 -1.33
N ASN A 84 -4.87 -11.98 -2.24
CA ASN A 84 -4.75 -12.30 -3.67
C ASN A 84 -3.58 -11.55 -4.29
N GLY A 85 -3.47 -10.25 -3.99
CA GLY A 85 -2.39 -9.38 -4.45
C GLY A 85 -1.00 -9.90 -4.13
N GLN A 86 -0.82 -10.56 -2.96
CA GLN A 86 0.44 -11.17 -2.57
C GLN A 86 0.97 -12.16 -3.61
N HIS A 87 0.10 -12.86 -4.31
CA HIS A 87 0.46 -13.82 -5.35
C HIS A 87 0.48 -13.23 -6.76
N ALA A 88 -0.01 -12.00 -6.93
CA ALA A 88 -0.12 -11.36 -8.23
C ALA A 88 0.99 -10.33 -8.50
N PHE A 89 1.22 -9.38 -7.61
CA PHE A 89 2.09 -8.22 -7.89
C PHE A 89 2.97 -7.76 -6.73
N TYR A 90 2.93 -8.37 -5.55
CA TYR A 90 3.74 -7.92 -4.41
C TYR A 90 5.25 -8.07 -4.65
N GLN A 91 5.66 -9.01 -5.49
CA GLN A 91 7.06 -9.13 -5.91
C GLN A 91 7.57 -7.81 -6.51
N LEU A 92 6.79 -7.20 -7.39
CA LEU A 92 7.11 -5.91 -7.99
C LEU A 92 7.13 -4.78 -6.93
N ILE A 93 6.15 -4.75 -6.03
CA ILE A 93 6.06 -3.73 -4.98
C ILE A 93 7.28 -3.77 -4.07
N HIS A 94 7.75 -4.96 -3.66
CA HIS A 94 8.90 -5.10 -2.76
C HIS A 94 10.25 -4.93 -3.45
N GLN A 95 10.44 -5.52 -4.63
CA GLN A 95 11.75 -5.63 -5.28
C GLN A 95 11.87 -4.82 -6.57
N GLY A 96 10.76 -4.35 -7.13
CA GLY A 96 10.77 -3.56 -8.35
C GLY A 96 11.46 -2.20 -8.16
N GLN A 97 11.83 -1.57 -9.27
CA GLN A 97 12.51 -0.28 -9.27
C GLN A 97 11.55 0.88 -9.00
N HIS A 98 10.29 0.75 -9.40
CA HIS A 98 9.27 1.76 -9.15
C HIS A 98 8.87 1.78 -7.67
N ILE A 99 8.79 2.97 -7.09
CA ILE A 99 8.21 3.15 -5.77
C ILE A 99 6.70 3.31 -5.93
N ILE A 100 5.96 2.46 -5.24
CA ILE A 100 4.50 2.42 -5.29
C ILE A 100 3.98 2.63 -3.87
N PRO A 101 3.42 3.80 -3.54
CA PRO A 101 2.73 3.99 -2.28
C PRO A 101 1.60 2.96 -2.11
N CYS A 102 1.56 2.31 -0.95
CA CYS A 102 0.58 1.27 -0.66
C CYS A 102 -0.36 1.69 0.46
N GLU A 103 -1.65 1.53 0.26
CA GLU A 103 -2.69 1.75 1.27
C GLU A 103 -3.30 0.42 1.69
N PHE A 104 -2.92 -0.04 2.86
CA PHE A 104 -3.45 -1.24 3.48
C PHE A 104 -4.70 -0.90 4.30
N MET A 105 -5.71 -1.75 4.22
CA MET A 105 -6.93 -1.62 5.01
C MET A 105 -7.26 -2.93 5.67
N VAL A 106 -7.48 -2.94 6.97
CA VAL A 106 -7.80 -4.15 7.72
C VAL A 106 -8.81 -3.83 8.82
N ALA A 107 -9.78 -4.71 9.03
CA ALA A 107 -10.73 -4.58 10.14
C ALA A 107 -10.11 -5.04 11.46
N ILE A 108 -10.45 -4.36 12.58
CA ILE A 108 -10.06 -4.78 13.94
C ILE A 108 -10.69 -6.13 14.26
N GLU A 109 -11.96 -6.30 13.89
CA GLU A 109 -12.74 -7.52 14.17
C GLU A 109 -13.28 -8.09 12.86
N GLY A 110 -13.33 -9.41 12.77
CA GLY A 110 -13.98 -10.11 11.66
C GLY A 110 -15.48 -10.19 11.86
N HIS A 111 -16.23 -10.19 10.77
CA HIS A 111 -17.69 -10.32 10.79
C HIS A 111 -18.18 -11.75 11.07
N GLU A 112 -17.33 -12.74 10.87
CA GLU A 112 -17.64 -14.16 11.03
C GLU A 112 -17.01 -14.72 12.30
N PRO A 113 -17.74 -14.85 13.41
CA PRO A 113 -17.17 -15.29 14.70
C PRO A 113 -16.49 -16.66 14.64
N LYS A 114 -16.96 -17.55 13.76
CA LYS A 114 -16.35 -18.89 13.56
C LYS A 114 -15.02 -18.85 12.81
N LEU A 115 -14.68 -17.74 12.19
CA LEU A 115 -13.46 -17.54 11.41
C LEU A 115 -12.47 -16.57 12.08
N SER A 116 -12.59 -16.38 13.41
CA SER A 116 -11.74 -15.45 14.15
C SER A 116 -10.25 -15.72 13.99
N HIS A 117 -9.84 -16.98 13.97
CA HIS A 117 -8.44 -17.34 13.73
C HIS A 117 -7.96 -16.94 12.33
N GLN A 118 -8.76 -17.18 11.30
CA GLN A 118 -8.46 -16.77 9.93
C GLN A 118 -8.36 -15.25 9.83
N HIS A 119 -9.22 -14.52 10.54
CA HIS A 119 -9.14 -13.05 10.59
C HIS A 119 -7.86 -12.57 11.28
N GLN A 120 -7.41 -13.19 12.36
CA GLN A 120 -6.12 -12.90 12.99
C GLN A 120 -4.94 -13.13 12.03
N LEU A 121 -4.97 -14.21 11.26
CA LEU A 121 -3.97 -14.45 10.22
C LEU A 121 -3.99 -13.39 9.12
N LEU A 122 -5.17 -12.94 8.74
CA LEU A 122 -5.35 -11.86 7.76
C LEU A 122 -4.75 -10.55 8.26
N GLN A 123 -5.01 -10.18 9.52
CA GLN A 123 -4.42 -9.01 10.18
C GLN A 123 -2.89 -9.11 10.24
N ALA A 124 -2.38 -10.27 10.68
CA ALA A 124 -0.94 -10.52 10.77
C ALA A 124 -0.27 -10.38 9.38
N ASN A 125 -0.88 -10.91 8.33
CA ASN A 125 -0.40 -10.75 6.95
C ASN A 125 -0.39 -9.28 6.51
N CYS A 126 -1.45 -8.55 6.76
CA CYS A 126 -1.54 -7.12 6.43
C CYS A 126 -0.40 -6.32 7.07
N LEU A 127 -0.23 -6.48 8.39
CA LEU A 127 0.81 -5.77 9.14
C LEU A 127 2.22 -6.21 8.74
N ALA A 128 2.42 -7.50 8.48
CA ALA A 128 3.72 -8.03 8.02
C ALA A 128 4.12 -7.46 6.66
N GLN A 129 3.19 -7.25 5.73
CA GLN A 129 3.47 -6.63 4.44
C GLN A 129 3.84 -5.16 4.58
N SER A 130 3.10 -4.41 5.39
CA SER A 130 3.42 -3.02 5.71
C SER A 130 4.80 -2.90 6.37
N GLN A 131 5.10 -3.74 7.36
CA GLN A 131 6.39 -3.79 8.02
C GLN A 131 7.52 -4.14 7.05
N ALA A 132 7.32 -5.11 6.16
CA ALA A 132 8.32 -5.50 5.18
C ALA A 132 8.64 -4.38 4.18
N LEU A 133 7.63 -3.59 3.76
CA LEU A 133 7.84 -2.41 2.93
C LEU A 133 8.64 -1.32 3.66
N MET A 134 8.41 -1.15 4.95
CA MET A 134 9.12 -0.18 5.77
C MET A 134 10.57 -0.59 6.01
N LEU A 135 10.82 -1.80 6.49
CA LEU A 135 12.13 -2.25 6.95
C LEU A 135 13.03 -2.78 5.83
N GLY A 136 12.45 -3.48 4.86
CA GLY A 136 13.22 -4.22 3.87
C GLY A 136 13.93 -5.46 4.43
N ARG A 137 14.84 -5.99 3.61
CA ARG A 137 15.78 -7.06 3.98
C ARG A 137 17.12 -6.77 3.35
N ASP A 138 18.12 -6.52 4.16
CA ASP A 138 19.49 -6.27 3.72
C ASP A 138 20.21 -7.57 3.27
N LEU A 139 21.40 -7.39 2.68
CA LEU A 139 22.20 -8.51 2.19
C LEU A 139 22.68 -9.43 3.33
N HIS A 140 22.98 -8.89 4.51
CA HIS A 140 23.45 -9.70 5.64
C HIS A 140 22.39 -10.69 6.12
N ILE A 141 21.16 -10.22 6.27
CA ILE A 141 20.03 -11.08 6.61
C ILE A 141 19.75 -12.08 5.48
N ALA A 142 19.83 -11.63 4.24
CA ALA A 142 19.59 -12.48 3.07
C ALA A 142 20.63 -13.58 2.94
N LEU A 143 21.92 -13.32 3.25
CA LEU A 143 22.99 -14.32 3.30
C LEU A 143 22.70 -15.40 4.35
N LYS A 144 22.37 -15.01 5.58
CA LYS A 144 22.00 -15.97 6.63
C LYS A 144 20.84 -16.89 6.23
N ILE A 145 19.84 -16.34 5.55
CA ILE A 145 18.71 -17.13 5.05
C ILE A 145 19.16 -18.11 3.96
N ALA A 146 20.05 -17.69 3.07
CA ALA A 146 20.56 -18.55 2.00
C ALA A 146 21.48 -19.66 2.55
N GLU A 147 22.34 -19.36 3.50
CA GLU A 147 23.16 -20.33 4.24
C GLU A 147 22.29 -21.39 4.93
N GLY A 148 21.25 -20.94 5.63
CA GLY A 148 20.29 -21.85 6.30
C GLY A 148 19.52 -22.76 5.33
N LYS A 149 19.55 -22.45 4.01
CA LYS A 149 18.99 -23.30 2.93
C LYS A 149 20.05 -24.19 2.27
N GLY A 150 21.30 -24.17 2.75
CA GLY A 150 22.39 -25.00 2.27
C GLY A 150 23.09 -24.47 1.01
N PHE A 151 22.92 -23.19 0.65
CA PHE A 151 23.71 -22.61 -0.44
C PHE A 151 25.10 -22.21 0.05
N GLU A 152 26.12 -22.38 -0.81
CA GLU A 152 27.52 -22.09 -0.51
C GLU A 152 28.23 -21.38 -1.68
N GLY A 153 29.36 -20.74 -1.40
CA GLY A 153 30.21 -20.10 -2.40
C GLY A 153 29.51 -19.03 -3.23
N ALA A 154 29.76 -19.01 -4.53
CA ALA A 154 29.17 -18.03 -5.45
C ALA A 154 27.64 -18.16 -5.55
N GLU A 155 27.09 -19.35 -5.37
CA GLU A 155 25.65 -19.58 -5.37
C GLU A 155 25.00 -18.97 -4.14
N LEU A 156 25.64 -19.01 -2.99
CA LEU A 156 25.16 -18.36 -1.77
C LEU A 156 24.93 -16.86 -1.99
N GLU A 157 25.93 -16.15 -2.54
CA GLU A 157 25.81 -14.73 -2.79
C GLU A 157 24.71 -14.43 -3.82
N ARG A 158 24.65 -15.19 -4.91
CA ARG A 158 23.60 -15.06 -5.91
C ARG A 158 22.21 -15.22 -5.32
N GLN A 159 22.00 -16.27 -4.53
CA GLN A 159 20.74 -16.57 -3.88
C GLN A 159 20.35 -15.56 -2.80
N ALA A 160 21.34 -15.01 -2.09
CA ALA A 160 21.10 -13.93 -1.15
C ALA A 160 20.64 -12.65 -1.86
N ARG A 161 21.30 -12.24 -2.96
CA ARG A 161 20.93 -11.06 -3.74
C ARG A 161 19.47 -11.12 -4.26
N HIS A 162 19.00 -12.29 -4.66
CA HIS A 162 17.60 -12.48 -5.06
C HIS A 162 16.59 -12.29 -3.90
N ARG A 163 17.05 -12.30 -2.66
CA ARG A 163 16.22 -12.14 -1.46
C ARG A 163 16.29 -10.77 -0.82
N VAL A 164 17.16 -9.89 -1.34
CA VAL A 164 17.27 -8.51 -0.88
C VAL A 164 16.09 -7.69 -1.40
N PHE A 165 15.55 -6.83 -0.55
CA PHE A 165 14.64 -5.74 -0.94
C PHE A 165 14.86 -4.54 -0.03
N LYS A 166 14.86 -3.35 -0.64
CA LYS A 166 15.43 -2.16 0.00
C LYS A 166 14.67 -1.62 1.21
N GLY A 167 13.37 -1.91 1.32
CA GLY A 167 12.53 -1.21 2.30
C GLY A 167 12.36 0.27 1.96
N ASN A 168 12.03 1.07 2.98
CA ASN A 168 11.76 2.50 2.83
C ASN A 168 10.75 2.80 1.70
N ARG A 169 9.74 1.94 1.58
CA ARG A 169 8.64 2.07 0.64
C ARG A 169 7.45 2.71 1.35
N PRO A 170 6.87 3.79 0.82
CA PRO A 170 5.79 4.48 1.49
C PRO A 170 4.54 3.59 1.62
N SER A 171 3.99 3.54 2.82
CA SER A 171 2.74 2.83 3.06
C SER A 171 1.91 3.50 4.15
N THR A 172 0.60 3.39 4.02
CA THR A 172 -0.38 3.78 5.03
C THR A 172 -1.18 2.54 5.41
N THR A 173 -1.40 2.32 6.70
CA THR A 173 -2.26 1.23 7.17
C THR A 173 -3.46 1.80 7.89
N LEU A 174 -4.64 1.59 7.35
CA LEU A 174 -5.93 1.98 7.93
C LEU A 174 -6.52 0.79 8.68
N VAL A 175 -6.63 0.94 9.99
CA VAL A 175 -7.27 -0.04 10.86
C VAL A 175 -8.70 0.41 11.11
N LEU A 176 -9.66 -0.38 10.65
CA LEU A 176 -11.08 -0.02 10.60
C LEU A 176 -11.86 -0.79 11.66
N SER A 177 -12.78 -0.12 12.33
CA SER A 177 -13.79 -0.80 13.15
C SER A 177 -14.96 -1.29 12.28
N LEU A 178 -15.79 -2.21 12.80
CA LEU A 178 -16.93 -2.75 12.07
C LEU A 178 -17.96 -1.69 11.62
N ILE A 179 -17.97 -0.53 12.28
CA ILE A 179 -18.87 0.57 11.88
C ILE A 179 -18.40 1.33 10.64
N HIS A 180 -17.18 1.05 10.15
CA HIS A 180 -16.61 1.69 8.98
C HIS A 180 -16.68 0.82 7.71
N ILE A 181 -17.19 -0.41 7.83
CA ILE A 181 -17.21 -1.41 6.75
C ILE A 181 -18.63 -1.89 6.49
#